data_e1574d36b1579c16229d737074bb7fee
#
_entry.id   e1574d36b1579c16229d737074bb7fee
#
_cell.length_a   1.000
_cell.length_b   1.000
_cell.length_c   1.000
_cell.angle_alpha   90.00
_cell.angle_beta   90.00
_cell.angle_gamma   90.00
#
_symmetry.space_group_name_H-M   'P 1'
#
loop_
_entity.id
_entity.type
_entity.pdbx_description
1 polymer ?
#
loop_
_entity_poly.entity_id
_entity_poly.type
_entity_poly.pdbx_seq_one_letter_code
_entity_poly.pdbx_strand_id
1 'polypeptide(L)'
;MPDQNLTHLAMLLDRSGSMQSIKQATEQGFDLFLAEQREAPGRCTVTLAQFDDEYEEVYTDLDVREVPSLDLRPRGMTALLDSIGRLVQTTALRIAQLPEERRPGTVIVGIMTDGLENASKEYTHAAIKALVTEREETFGWTFLYMGANQDAIEVGASLGVRRERSLTYDTANVDQAYAATSRTMASMRSAVAAGAAPAAARDQHAVYTEADRAAARGPVPARSSATAARRAATPAPARPAPRGTKDDPFDEQHLLAHVRSVLSSGSPTLADKKTYGGRAVVWATLRGVPVFLNADSSRAALQQLVDAAAAGPLPWTVIASQSGQLNKVTFRAGERVQGFYCYTTDVQPAAGPLGGVAAAR
;
A
#
# COMPACT_ATOMS: atom_id res chain seq x y z
N MET A 1 6.83 -37.77 -0.94
CA MET A 1 6.34 -36.66 -0.05
C MET A 1 7.32 -35.49 -0.17
N PRO A 2 6.84 -34.23 -0.17
CA PRO A 2 7.69 -33.04 -0.20
C PRO A 2 8.71 -33.05 0.93
N ASP A 3 9.86 -32.40 0.68
CA ASP A 3 10.92 -32.28 1.68
C ASP A 3 10.53 -31.28 2.80
N GLN A 4 10.14 -31.82 3.93
CA GLN A 4 9.71 -31.03 5.08
C GLN A 4 10.81 -30.13 5.67
N ASN A 5 12.08 -30.41 5.39
CA ASN A 5 13.22 -29.62 5.84
C ASN A 5 13.62 -28.52 4.85
N LEU A 6 12.91 -28.37 3.74
CA LEU A 6 13.13 -27.35 2.72
C LEU A 6 12.01 -26.32 2.75
N THR A 7 12.36 -25.08 3.01
CA THR A 7 11.48 -23.91 2.82
C THR A 7 11.86 -23.15 1.57
N HIS A 8 10.88 -22.76 0.77
CA HIS A 8 11.05 -21.82 -0.33
C HIS A 8 10.45 -20.45 0.02
N LEU A 9 11.26 -19.40 -0.04
CA LEU A 9 10.84 -18.01 0.13
C LEU A 9 10.72 -17.35 -1.25
N ALA A 10 9.50 -16.95 -1.63
CA ALA A 10 9.24 -16.19 -2.84
C ALA A 10 8.96 -14.72 -2.45
N MET A 11 9.93 -13.84 -2.67
CA MET A 11 9.87 -12.43 -2.28
C MET A 11 9.49 -11.57 -3.49
N LEU A 12 8.43 -10.77 -3.34
CA LEU A 12 8.00 -9.78 -4.31
C LEU A 12 8.24 -8.39 -3.73
N LEU A 13 9.14 -7.64 -4.33
CA LEU A 13 9.57 -6.33 -3.87
C LEU A 13 9.22 -5.25 -4.88
N ASP A 14 8.45 -4.28 -4.43
CA ASP A 14 8.14 -3.07 -5.18
C ASP A 14 9.43 -2.27 -5.42
N ARG A 15 9.64 -1.89 -6.68
CA ARG A 15 10.68 -0.93 -7.10
C ARG A 15 10.08 0.27 -7.82
N SER A 16 8.78 0.57 -7.62
CA SER A 16 8.14 1.76 -8.18
C SER A 16 8.84 3.04 -7.72
N GLY A 17 8.56 4.15 -8.40
CA GLY A 17 9.24 5.42 -8.16
C GLY A 17 9.13 5.95 -6.73
N SER A 18 8.07 5.63 -5.99
CA SER A 18 7.89 6.00 -4.58
C SER A 18 8.94 5.37 -3.66
N MET A 19 9.41 4.15 -3.98
CA MET A 19 10.45 3.45 -3.23
C MET A 19 11.78 4.21 -3.15
N GLN A 20 11.98 5.25 -3.98
CA GLN A 20 13.20 6.07 -3.95
C GLN A 20 13.46 6.69 -2.57
N SER A 21 12.41 7.08 -1.88
CA SER A 21 12.51 7.73 -0.55
C SER A 21 12.96 6.77 0.56
N ILE A 22 12.74 5.48 0.38
CA ILE A 22 13.06 4.42 1.36
C ILE A 22 14.06 3.38 0.81
N LYS A 23 14.68 3.66 -0.35
CA LYS A 23 15.60 2.73 -1.03
C LYS A 23 16.64 2.14 -0.07
N GLN A 24 17.42 2.99 0.58
CA GLN A 24 18.51 2.55 1.45
C GLN A 24 18.01 1.71 2.64
N ALA A 25 16.91 2.13 3.27
CA ALA A 25 16.30 1.39 4.39
C ALA A 25 15.77 0.03 3.92
N THR A 26 15.21 -0.03 2.71
CA THR A 26 14.73 -1.28 2.09
C THR A 26 15.87 -2.23 1.79
N GLU A 27 16.97 -1.75 1.18
CA GLU A 27 18.15 -2.56 0.90
C GLU A 27 18.76 -3.14 2.18
N GLN A 28 19.00 -2.29 3.18
CA GLN A 28 19.54 -2.71 4.48
C GLN A 28 18.60 -3.68 5.22
N GLY A 29 17.29 -3.37 5.24
CA GLY A 29 16.30 -4.21 5.90
C GLY A 29 16.18 -5.59 5.24
N PHE A 30 16.22 -5.67 3.92
CA PHE A 30 16.19 -6.93 3.18
C PHE A 30 17.47 -7.76 3.40
N ASP A 31 18.65 -7.14 3.42
CA ASP A 31 19.91 -7.82 3.68
C ASP A 31 19.96 -8.39 5.10
N LEU A 32 19.47 -7.64 6.10
CA LEU A 32 19.32 -8.12 7.47
C LEU A 32 18.30 -9.27 7.57
N PHE A 33 17.16 -9.15 6.89
CA PHE A 33 16.19 -10.22 6.78
C PHE A 33 16.83 -11.52 6.26
N LEU A 34 17.60 -11.45 5.18
CA LEU A 34 18.30 -12.61 4.63
C LEU A 34 19.35 -13.16 5.59
N ALA A 35 20.08 -12.30 6.30
CA ALA A 35 21.06 -12.74 7.31
C ALA A 35 20.39 -13.57 8.41
N GLU A 36 19.25 -13.15 8.94
CA GLU A 36 18.48 -13.92 9.91
C GLU A 36 17.91 -15.22 9.32
N GLN A 37 17.50 -15.22 8.04
CA GLN A 37 17.04 -16.46 7.39
C GLN A 37 18.17 -17.48 7.16
N ARG A 38 19.43 -17.03 7.05
CA ARG A 38 20.61 -17.93 6.98
C ARG A 38 20.85 -18.67 8.29
N GLU A 39 20.56 -18.02 9.41
CA GLU A 39 20.73 -18.62 10.75
C GLU A 39 19.55 -19.51 11.17
N ALA A 40 18.38 -19.35 10.54
CA ALA A 40 17.21 -20.14 10.85
C ALA A 40 17.39 -21.61 10.42
N PRO A 41 16.92 -22.59 11.22
CA PRO A 41 17.13 -24.01 10.95
C PRO A 41 16.44 -24.47 9.66
N GLY A 42 16.91 -25.57 9.12
CA GLY A 42 16.43 -26.15 7.86
C GLY A 42 17.03 -25.50 6.62
N ARG A 43 16.85 -26.17 5.48
CA ARG A 43 17.27 -25.65 4.17
C ARG A 43 16.32 -24.55 3.72
N CYS A 44 16.84 -23.56 3.03
CA CYS A 44 16.06 -22.44 2.52
C CYS A 44 16.54 -22.04 1.14
N THR A 45 15.61 -21.94 0.19
CA THR A 45 15.88 -21.31 -1.11
C THR A 45 15.04 -20.04 -1.24
N VAL A 46 15.56 -19.10 -2.00
CA VAL A 46 14.94 -17.77 -2.19
C VAL A 46 14.77 -17.47 -3.67
N THR A 47 13.59 -17.02 -4.04
CA THR A 47 13.33 -16.32 -5.29
C THR A 47 13.05 -14.87 -4.95
N LEU A 48 13.72 -13.93 -5.61
CA LEU A 48 13.41 -12.51 -5.56
C LEU A 48 12.89 -12.05 -6.90
N ALA A 49 11.69 -11.50 -6.92
CA ALA A 49 11.19 -10.71 -8.02
C ALA A 49 11.06 -9.25 -7.60
N GLN A 50 11.46 -8.34 -8.46
CA GLN A 50 11.22 -6.92 -8.35
C GLN A 50 10.20 -6.48 -9.39
N PHE A 51 9.38 -5.49 -9.05
CA PHE A 51 8.37 -4.98 -9.97
C PHE A 51 8.15 -3.48 -9.86
N ASP A 52 7.81 -2.90 -10.99
CA ASP A 52 7.27 -1.55 -11.20
C ASP A 52 6.06 -1.68 -12.16
N ASP A 53 6.09 -1.11 -13.34
CA ASP A 53 5.23 -1.42 -14.49
C ASP A 53 5.75 -2.63 -15.29
N GLU A 54 6.93 -3.16 -14.93
CA GLU A 54 7.54 -4.38 -15.44
C GLU A 54 7.78 -5.36 -14.28
N TYR A 55 7.83 -6.65 -14.57
CA TYR A 55 8.17 -7.72 -13.62
C TYR A 55 9.51 -8.35 -14.00
N GLU A 56 10.39 -8.52 -13.02
CA GLU A 56 11.72 -9.11 -13.20
C GLU A 56 12.02 -10.10 -12.08
N GLU A 57 12.34 -11.35 -12.42
CA GLU A 57 12.94 -12.30 -11.48
C GLU A 57 14.44 -12.04 -11.42
N VAL A 58 14.90 -11.47 -10.31
CA VAL A 58 16.32 -11.11 -10.09
C VAL A 58 17.16 -12.38 -9.91
N TYR A 59 16.63 -13.32 -9.12
CA TYR A 59 17.15 -14.68 -8.98
C TYR A 59 16.04 -15.64 -8.57
N THR A 60 16.25 -16.92 -8.87
CA THR A 60 15.24 -17.98 -8.63
C THR A 60 15.88 -19.16 -7.91
N ASP A 61 15.18 -19.70 -6.92
CA ASP A 61 15.55 -20.93 -6.20
C ASP A 61 17.00 -20.98 -5.66
N LEU A 62 17.60 -19.80 -5.40
CA LEU A 62 18.96 -19.67 -4.91
C LEU A 62 19.03 -20.06 -3.42
N ASP A 63 20.05 -20.82 -3.02
CA ASP A 63 20.29 -21.09 -1.58
C ASP A 63 20.42 -19.75 -0.84
N VAL A 64 19.76 -19.61 0.29
CA VAL A 64 19.75 -18.35 1.05
C VAL A 64 21.17 -17.87 1.42
N ARG A 65 22.13 -18.78 1.51
CA ARG A 65 23.55 -18.48 1.80
C ARG A 65 24.27 -17.84 0.63
N GLU A 66 23.78 -18.06 -0.58
CA GLU A 66 24.38 -17.56 -1.83
C GLU A 66 23.69 -16.28 -2.34
N VAL A 67 22.60 -15.87 -1.70
CA VAL A 67 21.84 -14.67 -2.12
C VAL A 67 22.70 -13.41 -1.97
N PRO A 68 22.89 -12.61 -3.04
CA PRO A 68 23.64 -11.35 -2.98
C PRO A 68 22.85 -10.26 -2.23
N SER A 69 23.53 -9.19 -1.84
CA SER A 69 22.89 -7.99 -1.33
C SER A 69 21.91 -7.38 -2.33
N LEU A 70 20.84 -6.77 -1.83
CA LEU A 70 19.80 -6.17 -2.66
C LEU A 70 20.32 -4.94 -3.42
N ASP A 71 20.09 -4.90 -4.72
CA ASP A 71 20.21 -3.69 -5.55
C ASP A 71 18.81 -3.26 -5.99
N LEU A 72 18.28 -2.23 -5.34
CA LEU A 72 16.97 -1.67 -5.65
C LEU A 72 17.13 -0.45 -6.54
N ARG A 73 16.47 -0.44 -7.70
CA ARG A 73 16.51 0.69 -8.67
C ARG A 73 15.10 1.23 -8.92
N PRO A 74 14.62 2.13 -8.05
CA PRO A 74 13.26 2.65 -8.13
C PRO A 74 12.98 3.39 -9.43
N ARG A 75 11.85 3.02 -10.09
CA ARG A 75 11.36 3.62 -11.33
C ARG A 75 9.90 3.23 -11.58
N GLY A 76 9.24 3.88 -12.53
CA GLY A 76 7.94 3.45 -13.07
C GLY A 76 6.76 3.57 -12.11
N MET A 77 5.74 2.79 -12.39
CA MET A 77 4.47 2.69 -11.65
C MET A 77 4.40 1.39 -10.85
N THR A 78 3.20 0.98 -10.39
CA THR A 78 3.02 -0.17 -9.48
C THR A 78 2.03 -1.15 -10.08
N ALA A 79 2.51 -2.18 -10.82
CA ALA A 79 1.70 -3.28 -11.36
C ALA A 79 1.65 -4.46 -10.37
N LEU A 80 1.08 -4.23 -9.19
CA LEU A 80 1.09 -5.17 -8.07
C LEU A 80 0.35 -6.47 -8.39
N LEU A 81 -0.85 -6.39 -8.98
CA LEU A 81 -1.67 -7.59 -9.26
C LEU A 81 -0.99 -8.49 -10.28
N ASP A 82 -0.50 -7.91 -11.37
CA ASP A 82 0.20 -8.67 -12.42
C ASP A 82 1.44 -9.35 -11.86
N SER A 83 2.16 -8.66 -10.98
CA SER A 83 3.39 -9.15 -10.37
C SER A 83 3.14 -10.27 -9.36
N ILE A 84 2.10 -10.17 -8.54
CA ILE A 84 1.67 -11.27 -7.66
C ILE A 84 1.27 -12.50 -8.49
N GLY A 85 0.45 -12.28 -9.52
CA GLY A 85 0.00 -13.37 -10.41
C GLY A 85 1.17 -14.10 -11.05
N ARG A 86 2.12 -13.37 -11.61
CA ARG A 86 3.33 -13.93 -12.25
C ARG A 86 4.19 -14.68 -11.25
N LEU A 87 4.56 -14.08 -10.12
CA LEU A 87 5.39 -14.74 -9.10
C LEU A 87 4.77 -16.05 -8.62
N VAL A 88 3.48 -16.01 -8.27
CA VAL A 88 2.78 -17.21 -7.75
C VAL A 88 2.70 -18.31 -8.80
N GLN A 89 2.38 -17.98 -10.05
CA GLN A 89 2.27 -18.98 -11.11
C GLN A 89 3.63 -19.55 -11.51
N THR A 90 4.67 -18.71 -11.70
CA THR A 90 6.01 -19.19 -12.06
C THR A 90 6.61 -20.05 -10.95
N THR A 91 6.45 -19.65 -9.69
CA THR A 91 6.88 -20.44 -8.53
C THR A 91 6.15 -21.79 -8.48
N ALA A 92 4.82 -21.80 -8.68
CA ALA A 92 4.04 -23.03 -8.67
C ALA A 92 4.46 -23.98 -9.80
N LEU A 93 4.69 -23.46 -11.00
CA LEU A 93 5.16 -24.26 -12.15
C LEU A 93 6.54 -24.87 -11.89
N ARG A 94 7.49 -24.09 -11.36
CA ARG A 94 8.82 -24.60 -10.99
C ARG A 94 8.74 -25.73 -9.96
N ILE A 95 7.97 -25.53 -8.88
CA ILE A 95 7.78 -26.56 -7.85
C ILE A 95 7.12 -27.82 -8.44
N ALA A 96 6.12 -27.68 -9.30
CA ALA A 96 5.44 -28.81 -9.92
C ALA A 96 6.36 -29.66 -10.81
N GLN A 97 7.37 -29.02 -11.44
CA GLN A 97 8.35 -29.71 -12.29
C GLN A 97 9.41 -30.49 -11.48
N LEU A 98 9.57 -30.21 -10.18
CA LEU A 98 10.48 -30.95 -9.33
C LEU A 98 9.92 -32.35 -9.02
N PRO A 99 10.79 -33.39 -8.92
CA PRO A 99 10.43 -34.65 -8.27
C PRO A 99 9.83 -34.38 -6.89
N GLU A 100 8.84 -35.18 -6.50
CA GLU A 100 8.06 -34.91 -5.28
C GLU A 100 8.95 -34.72 -4.04
N GLU A 101 9.95 -35.57 -3.90
CA GLU A 101 10.89 -35.56 -2.77
C GLU A 101 11.85 -34.35 -2.73
N ARG A 102 11.89 -33.59 -3.82
CA ARG A 102 12.66 -32.35 -3.94
C ARG A 102 11.80 -31.10 -3.83
N ARG A 103 10.48 -31.24 -3.78
CA ARG A 103 9.57 -30.11 -3.59
C ARG A 103 9.69 -29.57 -2.16
N PRO A 104 9.68 -28.25 -1.97
CA PRO A 104 9.68 -27.67 -0.63
C PRO A 104 8.42 -28.09 0.14
N GLY A 105 8.58 -28.49 1.40
CA GLY A 105 7.48 -28.77 2.31
C GLY A 105 6.78 -27.51 2.80
N THR A 106 7.48 -26.36 2.70
CA THR A 106 6.96 -25.05 3.09
C THR A 106 7.24 -24.02 1.99
N VAL A 107 6.23 -23.28 1.58
CA VAL A 107 6.35 -22.15 0.64
C VAL A 107 5.80 -20.89 1.31
N ILE A 108 6.61 -19.84 1.38
CA ILE A 108 6.23 -18.56 1.96
C ILE A 108 6.40 -17.47 0.88
N VAL A 109 5.33 -16.73 0.61
CA VAL A 109 5.34 -15.59 -0.31
C VAL A 109 5.33 -14.31 0.52
N GLY A 110 6.36 -13.48 0.41
CA GLY A 110 6.46 -12.18 1.05
C GLY A 110 6.27 -11.06 0.02
N ILE A 111 5.30 -10.19 0.23
CA ILE A 111 4.99 -9.06 -0.66
C ILE A 111 5.27 -7.77 0.09
N MET A 112 6.13 -6.92 -0.47
CA MET A 112 6.42 -5.61 0.08
C MET A 112 6.22 -4.52 -0.95
N THR A 113 5.42 -3.50 -0.59
CA THR A 113 5.14 -2.34 -1.43
C THR A 113 4.92 -1.09 -0.59
N ASP A 114 5.29 0.08 -1.11
CA ASP A 114 4.94 1.38 -0.53
C ASP A 114 3.85 2.10 -1.34
N GLY A 115 3.45 1.51 -2.48
CA GLY A 115 2.46 2.03 -3.40
C GLY A 115 1.14 1.26 -3.42
N LEU A 116 0.11 1.91 -3.98
CA LEU A 116 -1.14 1.24 -4.33
C LEU A 116 -1.07 0.77 -5.78
N GLU A 117 -1.75 -0.34 -6.07
CA GLU A 117 -2.00 -0.83 -7.42
C GLU A 117 -2.45 0.28 -8.38
N ASN A 118 -1.75 0.47 -9.49
CA ASN A 118 -2.11 1.51 -10.46
C ASN A 118 -1.72 1.23 -11.92
N ALA A 119 -1.13 0.07 -12.22
CA ALA A 119 -0.57 -0.22 -13.54
C ALA A 119 -0.87 -1.63 -14.09
N SER A 120 -1.47 -2.52 -13.30
CA SER A 120 -1.78 -3.89 -13.74
C SER A 120 -2.80 -3.93 -14.88
N LYS A 121 -2.62 -4.86 -15.80
CA LYS A 121 -3.42 -5.04 -17.01
C LYS A 121 -3.94 -6.45 -17.20
N GLU A 122 -3.28 -7.47 -16.61
CA GLU A 122 -3.53 -8.88 -16.82
C GLU A 122 -4.43 -9.48 -15.74
N TYR A 123 -4.23 -9.06 -14.48
CA TYR A 123 -4.94 -9.61 -13.34
C TYR A 123 -5.87 -8.60 -12.67
N THR A 124 -7.01 -9.10 -12.23
CA THR A 124 -7.94 -8.33 -11.37
C THR A 124 -7.75 -8.70 -9.91
N HIS A 125 -8.20 -7.86 -8.97
CA HIS A 125 -8.23 -8.19 -7.55
C HIS A 125 -8.94 -9.52 -7.27
N ALA A 126 -10.07 -9.78 -7.95
CA ALA A 126 -10.81 -11.03 -7.77
C ALA A 126 -10.00 -12.25 -8.22
N ALA A 127 -9.26 -12.15 -9.33
CA ALA A 127 -8.41 -13.22 -9.83
C ALA A 127 -7.23 -13.50 -8.88
N ILE A 128 -6.58 -12.44 -8.37
CA ILE A 128 -5.49 -12.59 -7.40
C ILE A 128 -6.01 -13.18 -6.09
N LYS A 129 -7.15 -12.69 -5.59
CA LYS A 129 -7.76 -13.25 -4.38
C LYS A 129 -8.05 -14.74 -4.51
N ALA A 130 -8.63 -15.16 -5.63
CA ALA A 130 -8.90 -16.58 -5.89
C ALA A 130 -7.60 -17.39 -5.94
N LEU A 131 -6.55 -16.87 -6.61
CA LEU A 131 -5.25 -17.53 -6.72
C LEU A 131 -4.57 -17.68 -5.36
N VAL A 132 -4.52 -16.62 -4.55
CA VAL A 132 -3.93 -16.65 -3.20
C VAL A 132 -4.68 -17.61 -2.30
N THR A 133 -6.02 -17.56 -2.31
CA THR A 133 -6.87 -18.48 -1.52
C THR A 133 -6.63 -19.92 -1.91
N GLU A 134 -6.59 -20.22 -3.22
CA GLU A 134 -6.29 -21.58 -3.70
C GLU A 134 -4.93 -22.08 -3.22
N ARG A 135 -3.88 -21.23 -3.30
CA ARG A 135 -2.53 -21.61 -2.85
C ARG A 135 -2.46 -21.83 -1.35
N GLU A 136 -3.16 -21.01 -0.55
CA GLU A 136 -3.23 -21.21 0.91
C GLU A 136 -4.01 -22.48 1.28
N GLU A 137 -5.21 -22.68 0.73
CA GLU A 137 -6.13 -23.72 1.17
C GLU A 137 -5.77 -25.10 0.60
N THR A 138 -5.38 -25.16 -0.68
CA THR A 138 -5.12 -26.42 -1.37
C THR A 138 -3.66 -26.85 -1.26
N PHE A 139 -2.73 -25.92 -1.35
CA PHE A 139 -1.30 -26.20 -1.40
C PHE A 139 -0.53 -25.84 -0.13
N GLY A 140 -1.20 -25.26 0.86
CA GLY A 140 -0.59 -24.94 2.15
C GLY A 140 0.43 -23.79 2.14
N TRP A 141 0.41 -22.96 1.09
CA TRP A 141 1.31 -21.81 1.01
C TRP A 141 0.97 -20.78 2.09
N THR A 142 1.92 -19.92 2.39
CA THR A 142 1.75 -18.83 3.33
C THR A 142 2.02 -17.52 2.61
N PHE A 143 1.13 -16.54 2.76
CA PHE A 143 1.30 -15.21 2.20
C PHE A 143 1.46 -14.20 3.34
N LEU A 144 2.49 -13.35 3.25
CA LEU A 144 2.73 -12.20 4.12
C LEU A 144 2.69 -10.93 3.27
N TYR A 145 1.96 -9.92 3.70
CA TYR A 145 1.82 -8.65 3.00
C TYR A 145 2.28 -7.48 3.87
N MET A 146 3.20 -6.68 3.37
CA MET A 146 3.71 -5.46 3.99
C MET A 146 3.37 -4.26 3.10
N GLY A 147 2.55 -3.35 3.61
CA GLY A 147 2.15 -2.15 2.90
C GLY A 147 2.52 -0.88 3.66
N ALA A 148 3.28 0.03 3.02
CA ALA A 148 3.60 1.31 3.61
C ALA A 148 2.49 2.33 3.42
N ASN A 149 2.25 3.16 4.44
CA ASN A 149 1.35 4.31 4.37
C ASN A 149 -0.06 4.01 3.82
N GLN A 150 -0.52 2.77 3.98
CA GLN A 150 -1.81 2.30 3.53
C GLN A 150 -2.42 1.37 4.59
N ASP A 151 -3.73 1.11 4.51
CA ASP A 151 -4.31 0.02 5.31
C ASP A 151 -3.94 -1.32 4.68
N ALA A 152 -2.75 -1.83 5.05
CA ALA A 152 -2.25 -3.10 4.53
C ALA A 152 -3.16 -4.28 4.93
N ILE A 153 -3.97 -4.13 5.96
CA ILE A 153 -4.94 -5.16 6.38
C ILE A 153 -6.10 -5.21 5.37
N GLU A 154 -6.63 -4.06 4.98
CA GLU A 154 -7.72 -3.98 3.99
C GLU A 154 -7.21 -4.39 2.60
N VAL A 155 -6.07 -3.86 2.18
CA VAL A 155 -5.45 -4.21 0.89
C VAL A 155 -5.10 -5.69 0.84
N GLY A 156 -4.43 -6.23 1.87
CA GLY A 156 -4.10 -7.65 1.96
C GLY A 156 -5.35 -8.53 1.88
N ALA A 157 -6.43 -8.18 2.59
CA ALA A 157 -7.70 -8.91 2.53
C ALA A 157 -8.34 -8.87 1.13
N SER A 158 -8.20 -7.78 0.39
CA SER A 158 -8.65 -7.68 -0.99
C SER A 158 -7.87 -8.61 -1.94
N LEU A 159 -6.62 -8.91 -1.60
CA LEU A 159 -5.73 -9.84 -2.30
C LEU A 159 -5.86 -11.30 -1.81
N GLY A 160 -6.66 -11.57 -0.78
CA GLY A 160 -6.80 -12.90 -0.18
C GLY A 160 -5.85 -13.19 0.98
N VAL A 161 -4.98 -12.25 1.35
CA VAL A 161 -4.06 -12.42 2.48
C VAL A 161 -4.80 -12.16 3.79
N ARG A 162 -4.60 -13.04 4.77
CA ARG A 162 -5.25 -12.93 6.07
C ARG A 162 -4.78 -11.71 6.85
N ARG A 163 -5.69 -11.14 7.66
CA ARG A 163 -5.43 -9.96 8.49
C ARG A 163 -4.18 -10.09 9.37
N GLU A 164 -4.02 -11.23 10.02
CA GLU A 164 -2.89 -11.51 10.90
C GLU A 164 -1.55 -11.60 10.18
N ARG A 165 -1.57 -11.76 8.85
CA ARG A 165 -0.42 -11.86 7.95
C ARG A 165 -0.18 -10.59 7.13
N SER A 166 -0.94 -9.54 7.41
CA SER A 166 -0.80 -8.23 6.77
C SER A 166 -0.24 -7.23 7.78
N LEU A 167 0.78 -6.46 7.39
CA LEU A 167 1.48 -5.49 8.23
C LEU A 167 1.47 -4.11 7.58
N THR A 168 0.85 -3.14 8.24
CA THR A 168 1.00 -1.73 7.87
C THR A 168 2.27 -1.18 8.52
N TYR A 169 3.14 -0.55 7.74
CA TYR A 169 4.33 0.11 8.24
C TYR A 169 4.40 1.58 7.81
N ASP A 170 5.09 2.38 8.61
CA ASP A 170 5.49 3.75 8.23
C ASP A 170 6.82 3.69 7.47
N THR A 171 6.99 4.52 6.44
CA THR A 171 8.24 4.59 5.67
C THR A 171 9.47 4.96 6.51
N ALA A 172 9.28 5.57 7.68
CA ALA A 172 10.34 5.79 8.64
C ALA A 172 10.74 4.54 9.45
N ASN A 173 9.98 3.44 9.36
CA ASN A 173 10.17 2.22 10.14
C ASN A 173 10.25 0.97 9.24
N VAL A 174 10.84 1.10 8.06
CA VAL A 174 11.06 0.00 7.10
C VAL A 174 11.85 -1.14 7.74
N ASP A 175 12.88 -0.81 8.52
CA ASP A 175 13.70 -1.76 9.29
C ASP A 175 12.85 -2.61 10.25
N GLN A 176 11.89 -2.00 10.94
CA GLN A 176 10.99 -2.70 11.85
C GLN A 176 10.03 -3.64 11.10
N ALA A 177 9.58 -3.25 9.90
CA ALA A 177 8.74 -4.10 9.07
C ALA A 177 9.50 -5.35 8.61
N TYR A 178 10.75 -5.18 8.15
CA TYR A 178 11.61 -6.32 7.79
C TYR A 178 11.94 -7.20 8.99
N ALA A 179 12.30 -6.63 10.14
CA ALA A 179 12.59 -7.38 11.35
C ALA A 179 11.37 -8.19 11.84
N ALA A 180 10.16 -7.62 11.79
CA ALA A 180 8.92 -8.33 12.11
C ALA A 180 8.69 -9.51 11.16
N THR A 181 8.85 -9.27 9.85
CA THR A 181 8.67 -10.29 8.82
C THR A 181 9.69 -11.40 8.94
N SER A 182 10.96 -11.04 9.21
CA SER A 182 12.04 -12.00 9.44
C SER A 182 11.75 -12.91 10.62
N ARG A 183 11.37 -12.34 11.78
CA ARG A 183 10.99 -13.12 12.97
C ARG A 183 9.82 -14.06 12.67
N THR A 184 8.81 -13.58 11.97
CA THR A 184 7.62 -14.36 11.59
C THR A 184 8.00 -15.55 10.72
N MET A 185 8.82 -15.35 9.68
CA MET A 185 9.26 -16.43 8.80
C MET A 185 10.23 -17.40 9.51
N ALA A 186 11.19 -16.88 10.28
CA ALA A 186 12.14 -17.71 11.03
C ALA A 186 11.44 -18.55 12.10
N SER A 187 10.44 -17.99 12.79
CA SER A 187 9.62 -18.71 13.77
C SER A 187 8.86 -19.89 13.13
N MET A 188 8.22 -19.64 11.98
CA MET A 188 7.53 -20.70 11.23
C MET A 188 8.52 -21.81 10.79
N ARG A 189 9.67 -21.44 10.22
CA ARG A 189 10.72 -22.40 9.80
C ARG A 189 11.24 -23.22 10.98
N SER A 190 11.50 -22.56 12.11
CA SER A 190 11.97 -23.22 13.34
C SER A 190 10.94 -24.22 13.87
N ALA A 191 9.65 -23.89 13.84
CA ALA A 191 8.60 -24.80 14.26
C ALA A 191 8.53 -26.04 13.34
N VAL A 192 8.61 -25.85 12.02
CA VAL A 192 8.64 -26.97 11.06
C VAL A 192 9.89 -27.83 11.25
N ALA A 193 11.06 -27.23 11.42
CA ALA A 193 12.32 -27.96 11.70
C ALA A 193 12.27 -28.74 13.01
N ALA A 194 11.48 -28.27 14.00
CA ALA A 194 11.22 -28.96 15.26
C ALA A 194 10.14 -30.08 15.13
N GLY A 195 9.61 -30.32 13.93
CA GLY A 195 8.66 -31.40 13.65
C GLY A 195 7.18 -30.97 13.65
N ALA A 196 6.87 -29.68 13.75
CA ALA A 196 5.51 -29.22 13.59
C ALA A 196 5.04 -29.41 12.14
N ALA A 197 3.79 -29.82 11.96
CA ALA A 197 3.20 -29.87 10.62
C ALA A 197 3.17 -28.45 10.03
N PRO A 198 3.52 -28.26 8.72
CA PRO A 198 3.57 -26.94 8.10
C PRO A 198 2.30 -26.10 8.27
N ALA A 199 1.12 -26.73 8.22
CA ALA A 199 -0.15 -26.04 8.48
C ALA A 199 -0.26 -25.49 9.89
N ALA A 200 0.13 -26.28 10.90
CA ALA A 200 0.11 -25.85 12.30
C ALA A 200 1.14 -24.74 12.54
N ALA A 201 2.35 -24.89 11.99
CA ALA A 201 3.41 -23.87 12.06
C ALA A 201 2.93 -22.55 11.43
N ARG A 202 2.28 -22.62 10.26
CA ARG A 202 1.69 -21.47 9.59
C ARG A 202 0.67 -20.75 10.47
N ASP A 203 -0.27 -21.48 11.03
CA ASP A 203 -1.40 -20.88 11.77
C ASP A 203 -0.95 -20.30 13.12
N GLN A 204 0.12 -20.82 13.72
CA GLN A 204 0.64 -20.37 15.02
C GLN A 204 1.75 -19.32 14.90
N HIS A 205 2.59 -19.39 13.87
CA HIS A 205 3.81 -18.61 13.77
C HIS A 205 3.84 -17.61 12.61
N ALA A 206 3.03 -17.81 11.55
CA ALA A 206 2.96 -16.86 10.44
C ALA A 206 1.98 -15.72 10.76
N VAL A 207 2.21 -15.01 11.87
CA VAL A 207 1.34 -13.94 12.37
C VAL A 207 2.17 -12.76 12.87
N TYR A 208 1.77 -11.55 12.52
CA TYR A 208 2.32 -10.33 13.09
C TYR A 208 1.65 -10.02 14.43
N THR A 209 2.45 -9.88 15.47
CA THR A 209 1.97 -9.52 16.80
C THR A 209 1.57 -8.04 16.88
N GLU A 210 0.85 -7.65 17.93
CA GLU A 210 0.57 -6.23 18.18
C GLU A 210 1.85 -5.43 18.45
N ALA A 211 2.88 -6.06 19.03
CA ALA A 211 4.19 -5.42 19.20
C ALA A 211 4.86 -5.15 17.84
N ASP A 212 4.80 -6.11 16.90
CA ASP A 212 5.30 -5.92 15.53
C ASP A 212 4.56 -4.79 14.82
N ARG A 213 3.24 -4.76 14.95
CA ARG A 213 2.40 -3.70 14.37
C ARG A 213 2.70 -2.32 14.95
N ALA A 214 2.90 -2.26 16.27
CA ALA A 214 3.27 -1.00 16.94
C ALA A 214 4.66 -0.52 16.52
N ALA A 215 5.65 -1.41 16.47
CA ALA A 215 7.01 -1.09 16.04
C ALA A 215 7.04 -0.62 14.59
N ALA A 216 6.36 -1.32 13.69
CA ALA A 216 6.30 -0.97 12.27
C ALA A 216 5.59 0.37 11.99
N ARG A 217 4.61 0.74 12.80
CA ARG A 217 3.96 2.07 12.72
C ARG A 217 4.79 3.18 13.36
N GLY A 218 5.72 2.84 14.25
CA GLY A 218 6.48 3.79 15.06
C GLY A 218 5.67 4.41 16.22
N PRO A 219 6.29 5.26 17.01
CA PRO A 219 5.63 5.89 18.15
C PRO A 219 4.45 6.72 17.64
N VAL A 220 3.25 6.33 18.03
CA VAL A 220 2.09 7.22 17.94
C VAL A 220 2.47 8.46 18.75
N PRO A 221 2.49 9.68 18.17
CA PRO A 221 2.79 10.88 18.96
C PRO A 221 1.87 10.87 20.17
N ALA A 222 2.48 10.78 21.35
CA ALA A 222 1.74 10.69 22.60
C ALA A 222 0.74 11.84 22.64
N ARG A 223 -0.55 11.52 22.70
CA ARG A 223 -1.53 12.49 23.16
C ARG A 223 -1.06 12.87 24.54
N SER A 224 -0.48 14.08 24.69
CA SER A 224 -0.06 14.59 25.97
C SER A 224 -1.29 14.61 26.87
N SER A 225 -1.38 13.64 27.76
CA SER A 225 -2.26 13.70 28.92
C SER A 225 -1.67 14.72 29.88
N ALA A 226 -1.82 16.00 29.56
CA ALA A 226 -1.61 17.07 30.52
C ALA A 226 -2.84 17.11 31.43
N THR A 227 -2.84 16.21 32.44
CA THR A 227 -3.71 16.35 33.58
C THR A 227 -3.00 17.21 34.62
N ALA A 228 -3.67 18.32 34.96
CA ALA A 228 -3.51 19.12 36.15
C ALA A 228 -2.36 20.12 36.21
N ALA A 229 -2.64 21.34 35.82
CA ALA A 229 -2.44 22.50 36.66
C ALA A 229 -3.43 23.60 36.26
N ARG A 230 -4.55 23.67 36.92
CA ARG A 230 -5.55 24.73 36.85
C ARG A 230 -4.94 26.01 37.39
N ARG A 231 -4.47 26.88 36.51
CA ARG A 231 -4.29 28.30 36.77
C ARG A 231 -5.14 29.08 35.77
N ALA A 232 -6.07 29.86 36.32
CA ALA A 232 -6.95 30.70 35.56
C ALA A 232 -6.14 31.66 34.68
N ALA A 233 -6.32 31.52 33.37
CA ALA A 233 -5.94 32.50 32.36
C ALA A 233 -7.15 32.69 31.44
N THR A 234 -7.45 33.92 31.15
CA THR A 234 -8.47 34.49 30.28
C THR A 234 -8.59 33.67 28.97
N PRO A 235 -9.79 33.35 28.49
CA PRO A 235 -9.96 32.56 27.27
C PRO A 235 -9.43 33.33 26.07
N ALA A 236 -8.39 32.75 25.44
CA ALA A 236 -8.00 33.14 24.10
C ALA A 236 -9.08 32.73 23.12
N PRO A 237 -9.31 33.45 22.01
CA PRO A 237 -10.36 33.13 21.05
C PRO A 237 -10.16 31.73 20.50
N ALA A 238 -11.22 30.94 20.51
CA ALA A 238 -11.26 29.56 20.03
C ALA A 238 -10.68 29.47 18.61
N ARG A 239 -9.67 28.61 18.39
CA ARG A 239 -9.23 28.24 17.05
C ARG A 239 -10.46 27.65 16.30
N PRO A 240 -10.79 28.16 15.11
CA PRO A 240 -11.85 27.56 14.34
C PRO A 240 -11.57 26.09 14.10
N ALA A 241 -12.59 25.26 14.17
CA ALA A 241 -12.53 23.83 13.89
C ALA A 241 -11.89 23.59 12.49
N PRO A 242 -11.10 22.53 12.32
CA PRO A 242 -10.47 22.27 11.04
C PRO A 242 -11.55 21.97 9.99
N ARG A 243 -11.76 22.87 9.04
CA ARG A 243 -12.62 22.70 7.88
C ARG A 243 -11.97 21.77 6.85
N GLY A 244 -12.75 21.24 5.90
CA GLY A 244 -12.28 20.35 4.84
C GLY A 244 -12.32 18.87 5.25
N THR A 245 -13.14 18.53 6.24
CA THR A 245 -13.49 17.15 6.60
C THR A 245 -14.73 16.68 5.82
N LYS A 246 -15.04 15.39 5.84
CA LYS A 246 -16.24 14.84 5.21
C LYS A 246 -17.53 15.45 5.79
N ASP A 247 -17.53 15.74 7.09
CA ASP A 247 -18.67 16.30 7.82
C ASP A 247 -18.75 17.84 7.75
N ASP A 248 -17.63 18.50 7.42
CA ASP A 248 -17.53 19.95 7.23
C ASP A 248 -16.65 20.26 6.01
N PRO A 249 -17.12 19.98 4.78
CA PRO A 249 -16.35 20.17 3.56
C PRO A 249 -16.17 21.68 3.26
N PHE A 250 -15.09 22.03 2.61
CA PHE A 250 -14.91 23.36 2.06
C PHE A 250 -15.95 23.63 0.96
N ASP A 251 -16.53 24.82 0.91
CA ASP A 251 -17.09 25.33 -0.33
C ASP A 251 -15.98 25.73 -1.31
N GLU A 252 -16.32 26.03 -2.57
CA GLU A 252 -15.37 26.33 -3.63
C GLU A 252 -14.45 27.51 -3.29
N GLN A 253 -14.97 28.56 -2.67
CA GLN A 253 -14.19 29.76 -2.32
C GLN A 253 -13.19 29.46 -1.18
N HIS A 254 -13.65 28.78 -0.15
CA HIS A 254 -12.81 28.39 0.98
C HIS A 254 -11.74 27.36 0.57
N LEU A 255 -12.06 26.43 -0.35
CA LEU A 255 -11.07 25.52 -0.91
C LEU A 255 -9.96 26.27 -1.64
N LEU A 256 -10.32 27.20 -2.53
CA LEU A 256 -9.35 28.00 -3.27
C LEU A 256 -8.49 28.87 -2.36
N ALA A 257 -9.09 29.46 -1.31
CA ALA A 257 -8.35 30.21 -0.30
C ALA A 257 -7.36 29.31 0.44
N HIS A 258 -7.75 28.11 0.81
CA HIS A 258 -6.88 27.12 1.45
C HIS A 258 -5.71 26.71 0.56
N VAL A 259 -5.99 26.36 -0.73
CA VAL A 259 -4.97 26.00 -1.71
C VAL A 259 -3.96 27.15 -1.92
N ARG A 260 -4.41 28.39 -2.05
CA ARG A 260 -3.52 29.56 -2.16
C ARG A 260 -2.66 29.74 -0.92
N SER A 261 -3.22 29.53 0.27
CA SER A 261 -2.46 29.62 1.53
C SER A 261 -1.36 28.55 1.58
N VAL A 262 -1.66 27.32 1.18
CA VAL A 262 -0.66 26.23 1.12
C VAL A 262 0.44 26.51 0.10
N LEU A 263 0.07 27.02 -1.10
CA LEU A 263 1.03 27.40 -2.12
C LEU A 263 1.97 28.54 -1.65
N SER A 264 1.45 29.48 -0.84
CA SER A 264 2.20 30.62 -0.32
C SER A 264 3.09 30.26 0.87
N SER A 265 2.65 29.34 1.73
CA SER A 265 3.38 28.94 2.95
C SER A 265 4.54 28.00 2.70
N GLY A 266 4.67 27.46 1.48
CA GLY A 266 5.67 26.43 1.18
C GLY A 266 5.41 25.08 1.86
N SER A 267 4.24 24.89 2.49
CA SER A 267 3.84 23.62 3.10
C SER A 267 3.81 22.51 2.04
N PRO A 268 4.34 21.31 2.34
CA PRO A 268 4.33 20.20 1.41
C PRO A 268 2.96 19.52 1.28
N THR A 269 2.00 19.79 2.19
CA THR A 269 0.74 19.07 2.28
C THR A 269 -0.48 19.99 2.43
N LEU A 270 -1.62 19.58 1.84
CA LEU A 270 -2.90 20.28 1.95
C LEU A 270 -3.67 19.99 3.24
N ALA A 271 -3.37 18.92 3.94
CA ALA A 271 -4.12 18.47 5.10
C ALA A 271 -3.26 17.82 6.18
N ASP A 272 -3.60 18.10 7.44
CA ASP A 272 -2.91 17.56 8.61
C ASP A 272 -3.41 16.19 9.07
N LYS A 273 -4.48 15.63 8.47
CA LYS A 273 -5.11 14.39 8.93
C LYS A 273 -5.51 13.46 7.80
N LYS A 274 -5.24 12.16 8.00
CA LYS A 274 -5.69 11.07 7.15
C LYS A 274 -7.19 10.86 7.31
N THR A 275 -7.94 10.90 6.21
CA THR A 275 -9.41 10.80 6.25
C THR A 275 -9.99 9.78 5.29
N TYR A 276 -9.24 9.31 4.29
CA TYR A 276 -9.74 8.32 3.34
C TYR A 276 -8.65 7.33 2.93
N GLY A 277 -8.89 6.03 3.11
CA GLY A 277 -7.94 4.97 2.77
C GLY A 277 -6.54 5.18 3.37
N GLY A 278 -6.44 5.84 4.53
CA GLY A 278 -5.17 6.19 5.16
C GLY A 278 -4.44 7.39 4.56
N ARG A 279 -4.97 8.04 3.50
CA ARG A 279 -4.41 9.24 2.89
C ARG A 279 -5.00 10.51 3.50
N ALA A 280 -4.18 11.53 3.62
CA ALA A 280 -4.64 12.85 3.95
C ALA A 280 -5.41 13.42 2.75
N VAL A 281 -6.67 13.78 2.96
CA VAL A 281 -7.53 14.39 1.93
C VAL A 281 -8.23 15.61 2.48
N VAL A 282 -8.50 16.56 1.60
CA VAL A 282 -9.33 17.74 1.88
C VAL A 282 -10.65 17.58 1.16
N TRP A 283 -11.74 17.56 1.92
CA TRP A 283 -13.09 17.50 1.39
C TRP A 283 -13.59 18.89 1.00
N ALA A 284 -14.27 18.94 -0.14
CA ALA A 284 -14.93 20.15 -0.62
C ALA A 284 -16.24 19.82 -1.32
N THR A 285 -17.13 20.80 -1.39
CA THR A 285 -18.34 20.73 -2.20
C THR A 285 -18.19 21.71 -3.35
N LEU A 286 -18.21 21.19 -4.57
CA LEU A 286 -18.08 21.95 -5.79
C LEU A 286 -19.38 21.85 -6.57
N ARG A 287 -20.11 22.99 -6.67
CA ARG A 287 -21.45 23.03 -7.28
C ARG A 287 -22.41 21.97 -6.74
N GLY A 288 -22.36 21.71 -5.44
CA GLY A 288 -23.20 20.69 -4.79
C GLY A 288 -22.71 19.25 -4.90
N VAL A 289 -21.60 18.99 -5.59
CA VAL A 289 -21.00 17.67 -5.70
C VAL A 289 -19.86 17.54 -4.67
N PRO A 290 -19.91 16.56 -3.77
CA PRO A 290 -18.81 16.30 -2.84
C PRO A 290 -17.60 15.74 -3.59
N VAL A 291 -16.46 16.40 -3.42
CA VAL A 291 -15.17 16.01 -3.98
C VAL A 291 -14.12 16.00 -2.89
N PHE A 292 -13.05 15.28 -3.09
CA PHE A 292 -11.87 15.40 -2.23
C PHE A 292 -10.61 15.58 -3.05
N LEU A 293 -9.67 16.36 -2.50
CA LEU A 293 -8.32 16.50 -3.00
C LEU A 293 -7.41 15.62 -2.18
N ASN A 294 -6.56 14.86 -2.87
CA ASN A 294 -5.45 14.19 -2.23
C ASN A 294 -4.48 15.26 -1.68
N ALA A 295 -4.11 15.17 -0.41
CA ALA A 295 -3.15 16.08 0.21
C ALA A 295 -1.77 16.05 -0.49
N ASP A 296 -1.44 14.93 -1.12
CA ASP A 296 -0.20 14.74 -1.89
C ASP A 296 -0.28 15.30 -3.33
N SER A 297 -1.34 16.04 -3.65
CA SER A 297 -1.48 16.69 -4.96
C SER A 297 -0.25 17.54 -5.24
N SER A 298 0.37 17.33 -6.42
CA SER A 298 1.58 18.06 -6.78
C SER A 298 1.33 19.57 -6.75
N ARG A 299 2.35 20.34 -6.38
CA ARG A 299 2.28 21.81 -6.39
C ARG A 299 1.82 22.37 -7.76
N ALA A 300 2.20 21.69 -8.84
CA ALA A 300 1.76 22.05 -10.20
C ALA A 300 0.25 21.85 -10.39
N ALA A 301 -0.33 20.75 -9.89
CA ALA A 301 -1.77 20.51 -9.95
C ALA A 301 -2.58 21.53 -9.12
N LEU A 302 -2.06 21.90 -7.94
CA LEU A 302 -2.67 22.93 -7.10
C LEU A 302 -2.63 24.32 -7.76
N GLN A 303 -1.52 24.64 -8.43
CA GLN A 303 -1.39 25.90 -9.17
C GLN A 303 -2.37 25.93 -10.37
N GLN A 304 -2.50 24.85 -11.13
CA GLN A 304 -3.49 24.73 -12.20
C GLN A 304 -4.92 24.98 -11.72
N LEU A 305 -5.27 24.48 -10.51
CA LEU A 305 -6.59 24.77 -9.92
C LEU A 305 -6.80 26.26 -9.68
N VAL A 306 -5.80 26.93 -9.09
CA VAL A 306 -5.85 28.37 -8.81
C VAL A 306 -5.94 29.18 -10.08
N ASP A 307 -5.16 28.83 -11.09
CA ASP A 307 -5.13 29.51 -12.41
C ASP A 307 -6.43 29.32 -13.16
N ALA A 308 -7.02 28.12 -13.13
CA ALA A 308 -8.30 27.84 -13.74
C ALA A 308 -9.43 28.62 -13.05
N ALA A 309 -9.38 28.74 -11.73
CA ALA A 309 -10.35 29.52 -10.95
C ALA A 309 -10.25 31.04 -11.20
N ALA A 310 -9.04 31.54 -11.50
CA ALA A 310 -8.83 32.95 -11.84
C ALA A 310 -9.34 33.29 -13.25
N ALA A 311 -9.42 32.32 -14.15
CA ALA A 311 -9.89 32.49 -15.53
C ALA A 311 -11.42 32.51 -15.69
N GLY A 312 -12.18 32.21 -14.63
CA GLY A 312 -13.65 32.20 -14.64
C GLY A 312 -14.24 31.05 -13.79
N PRO A 313 -15.56 30.86 -13.83
CA PRO A 313 -16.19 29.76 -13.12
C PRO A 313 -15.61 28.44 -13.63
N LEU A 314 -15.11 27.61 -12.69
CA LEU A 314 -14.44 26.35 -12.99
C LEU A 314 -15.38 25.42 -13.79
N PRO A 315 -15.06 25.09 -15.04
CA PRO A 315 -15.83 24.13 -15.83
C PRO A 315 -15.45 22.73 -15.38
N TRP A 316 -16.30 22.13 -14.54
CA TRP A 316 -16.10 20.78 -14.03
C TRP A 316 -16.65 19.74 -15.01
N THR A 317 -15.88 18.72 -15.28
CA THR A 317 -16.34 17.48 -15.91
C THR A 317 -15.91 16.29 -15.05
N VAL A 318 -16.86 15.44 -14.71
CA VAL A 318 -16.59 14.20 -14.00
C VAL A 318 -16.44 13.08 -15.01
N ILE A 319 -15.28 12.44 -15.06
CA ILE A 319 -15.04 11.27 -15.89
C ILE A 319 -15.21 10.04 -15.02
N ALA A 320 -16.20 9.19 -15.33
CA ALA A 320 -16.39 7.92 -14.66
C ALA A 320 -15.13 7.06 -14.79
N SER A 321 -14.64 6.51 -13.67
CA SER A 321 -13.56 5.54 -13.72
C SER A 321 -14.11 4.20 -14.22
N GLN A 322 -13.33 3.47 -14.99
CA GLN A 322 -13.70 2.13 -15.48
C GLN A 322 -13.92 1.13 -14.33
N SER A 323 -13.36 1.38 -13.14
CA SER A 323 -13.53 0.54 -11.94
C SER A 323 -14.83 0.82 -11.16
N GLY A 324 -15.58 1.85 -11.50
CA GLY A 324 -16.87 2.17 -10.86
C GLY A 324 -16.79 2.72 -9.42
N GLN A 325 -15.61 2.83 -8.82
CA GLN A 325 -15.44 3.25 -7.42
C GLN A 325 -15.07 4.72 -7.23
N LEU A 326 -14.32 5.31 -8.16
CA LEU A 326 -13.87 6.70 -8.07
C LEU A 326 -13.94 7.39 -9.44
N ASN A 327 -14.52 8.58 -9.47
CA ASN A 327 -14.52 9.41 -10.66
C ASN A 327 -13.41 10.44 -10.59
N LYS A 328 -12.70 10.67 -11.69
CA LYS A 328 -11.73 11.76 -11.80
C LYS A 328 -12.44 13.05 -12.22
N VAL A 329 -12.06 14.14 -11.57
CA VAL A 329 -12.56 15.46 -11.91
C VAL A 329 -11.61 16.12 -12.90
N THR A 330 -12.14 16.70 -13.98
CA THR A 330 -11.37 17.53 -14.93
C THR A 330 -11.90 18.96 -14.91
N PHE A 331 -11.01 19.95 -15.09
CA PHE A 331 -11.40 21.38 -15.06
C PHE A 331 -11.69 21.97 -16.43
N ARG A 332 -11.27 21.34 -17.51
CA ARG A 332 -11.54 21.76 -18.90
C ARG A 332 -11.74 20.53 -19.77
N ALA A 333 -12.40 20.72 -20.91
CA ALA A 333 -12.54 19.66 -21.89
C ALA A 333 -11.14 19.14 -22.32
N GLY A 334 -10.78 17.95 -21.85
CA GLY A 334 -9.54 17.25 -22.19
C GLY A 334 -8.38 17.36 -21.19
N GLU A 335 -8.34 18.30 -20.25
CA GLU A 335 -7.29 18.38 -19.23
C GLU A 335 -7.64 17.61 -17.97
N ARG A 336 -6.87 16.58 -17.64
CA ARG A 336 -7.00 15.84 -16.37
C ARG A 336 -6.23 16.57 -15.28
N VAL A 337 -6.91 16.95 -14.20
CA VAL A 337 -6.25 17.45 -13.00
C VAL A 337 -5.94 16.26 -12.10
N GLN A 338 -4.65 15.97 -11.92
CA GLN A 338 -4.22 14.91 -10.99
C GLN A 338 -4.57 15.30 -9.56
N GLY A 339 -5.13 14.36 -8.81
CA GLY A 339 -5.39 14.52 -7.39
C GLY A 339 -6.81 14.88 -7.00
N PHE A 340 -7.70 15.14 -7.96
CA PHE A 340 -9.12 15.37 -7.70
C PHE A 340 -9.94 14.11 -7.95
N TYR A 341 -10.73 13.71 -6.97
CA TYR A 341 -11.58 12.53 -7.02
C TYR A 341 -12.94 12.82 -6.41
N CYS A 342 -14.00 12.14 -6.88
CA CYS A 342 -15.32 12.11 -6.25
C CYS A 342 -15.83 10.67 -6.20
N TYR A 343 -16.74 10.39 -5.26
CA TYR A 343 -17.36 9.08 -5.19
C TYR A 343 -18.47 8.94 -6.24
N THR A 344 -18.58 7.75 -6.82
CA THR A 344 -19.63 7.39 -7.79
C THR A 344 -21.02 7.42 -7.18
N THR A 345 -21.15 7.07 -5.90
CA THR A 345 -22.42 7.05 -5.17
C THR A 345 -22.98 8.45 -4.88
N ASP A 346 -22.09 9.46 -4.89
CA ASP A 346 -22.48 10.84 -4.59
C ASP A 346 -22.80 11.66 -5.85
N VAL A 347 -22.56 11.09 -7.03
CA VAL A 347 -22.94 11.69 -8.32
C VAL A 347 -24.38 11.25 -8.65
N GLN A 348 -25.37 11.88 -8.04
CA GLN A 348 -26.70 11.88 -8.65
C GLN A 348 -26.62 12.69 -9.95
N PRO A 349 -27.16 12.20 -11.06
CA PRO A 349 -27.29 13.02 -12.26
C PRO A 349 -28.17 14.20 -11.90
N ALA A 350 -27.54 15.34 -11.58
CA ALA A 350 -28.28 16.57 -11.38
C ALA A 350 -28.99 16.88 -12.72
N ALA A 351 -30.27 16.93 -12.68
CA ALA A 351 -31.10 17.47 -13.77
C ALA A 351 -30.77 18.97 -13.91
N GLY A 352 -29.79 19.29 -14.75
CA GLY A 352 -29.28 20.63 -15.04
C GLY A 352 -27.94 20.56 -15.76
N PRO A 353 -27.49 21.58 -16.50
CA PRO A 353 -26.39 21.47 -17.43
C PRO A 353 -25.03 21.40 -16.75
N LEU A 354 -24.78 20.37 -16.02
CA LEU A 354 -23.46 19.80 -15.81
C LEU A 354 -23.18 19.01 -17.08
N GLY A 355 -22.35 19.57 -17.96
CA GLY A 355 -22.04 18.97 -19.24
C GLY A 355 -21.76 17.48 -19.12
N GLY A 356 -22.40 16.74 -19.96
CA GLY A 356 -22.56 15.31 -20.04
C GLY A 356 -21.45 14.45 -19.46
N VAL A 357 -21.89 13.36 -18.85
CA VAL A 357 -21.06 12.17 -18.64
C VAL A 357 -20.65 11.67 -20.01
N ALA A 358 -19.45 12.04 -20.47
CA ALA A 358 -18.86 11.43 -21.65
C ALA A 358 -18.37 10.04 -21.25
N ALA A 359 -19.13 9.02 -21.59
CA ALA A 359 -18.63 7.65 -21.57
C ALA A 359 -17.48 7.57 -22.59
N ALA A 360 -16.26 7.44 -22.10
CA ALA A 360 -15.13 7.09 -22.96
C ALA A 360 -15.29 5.63 -23.39
N ARG A 361 -15.39 5.43 -24.70
CA ARG A 361 -15.24 4.13 -25.36
C ARG A 361 -13.77 3.68 -25.30
#